data_419d08b9f3291c275eb3901909d56923
#
_entry.id   419d08b9f3291c275eb3901909d56923
#
_cell.length_a   1.000
_cell.length_b   1.000
_cell.length_c   1.000
_cell.angle_alpha   90.00
_cell.angle_beta   90.00
_cell.angle_gamma   90.00
#
_symmetry.space_group_name_H-M   'P 1'
#
loop_
_entity.id
_entity.type
_entity.pdbx_description
1 polymer ?
#
loop_
_entity_poly.entity_id
_entity_poly.type
_entity_poly.pdbx_seq_one_letter_code
_entity_poly.pdbx_strand_id
1 'polypeptide(L)'
;MPQQDGLIVLSGGMDSVTLLYEYQANIALAISFDYGSKHNAQEIPYARLHCERLGIEHLTIPLGFMGQYFRSALLQGGGDIPKGSYDEENMAATVVPFRNGIMLSIAAGLAESRGLKRVYIANHFGDHAIYPDCRASFIRPMHEAIAAGTSNGVEVTGPYTDISKGEIARHGKALGINYAETWSCYEGGDVQCGQCGTCIERRESMLEAGIEDPTTYKD
;
A
#
# COMPACT_ATOMS: atom_id res chain seq x y z
N MET A 1 25.56 -12.22 -1.44
CA MET A 1 24.67 -11.05 -1.23
C MET A 1 23.27 -11.52 -1.58
N PRO A 2 22.21 -11.11 -0.88
CA PRO A 2 20.87 -11.40 -1.32
C PRO A 2 20.67 -10.85 -2.74
N GLN A 3 19.99 -11.60 -3.57
CA GLN A 3 19.73 -11.20 -4.95
C GLN A 3 18.60 -10.18 -4.92
N GLN A 4 18.84 -8.96 -5.43
CA GLN A 4 17.78 -7.95 -5.62
C GLN A 4 16.92 -8.35 -6.82
N ASP A 5 15.95 -9.23 -6.60
CA ASP A 5 15.07 -9.78 -7.64
C ASP A 5 13.59 -9.45 -7.40
N GLY A 6 13.32 -8.54 -6.46
CA GLY A 6 11.98 -8.13 -6.06
C GLY A 6 11.54 -6.78 -6.61
N LEU A 7 10.25 -6.69 -6.93
CA LEU A 7 9.51 -5.47 -7.18
C LEU A 7 8.53 -5.25 -6.03
N ILE A 8 8.42 -4.04 -5.47
CA ILE A 8 7.42 -3.71 -4.45
C ILE A 8 6.36 -2.76 -4.99
N VAL A 9 5.08 -3.06 -4.68
CA VAL A 9 3.98 -2.09 -4.81
C VAL A 9 4.02 -1.16 -3.61
N LEU A 10 4.37 0.10 -3.83
CA LEU A 10 4.65 1.09 -2.79
C LEU A 10 3.68 2.26 -2.90
N SER A 11 2.82 2.45 -1.90
CA SER A 11 1.91 3.60 -1.87
C SER A 11 2.57 4.86 -1.29
N GLY A 12 3.42 4.71 -0.29
CA GLY A 12 3.93 5.79 0.57
C GLY A 12 3.21 5.88 1.92
N GLY A 13 2.27 4.96 2.15
CA GLY A 13 1.64 4.71 3.44
C GLY A 13 2.54 3.90 4.37
N MET A 14 2.23 3.92 5.68
CA MET A 14 3.08 3.32 6.71
C MET A 14 3.39 1.83 6.48
N ASP A 15 2.42 1.04 6.01
CA ASP A 15 2.56 -0.41 5.84
C ASP A 15 3.53 -0.73 4.69
N SER A 16 3.35 -0.10 3.54
CA SER A 16 4.18 -0.30 2.35
C SER A 16 5.61 0.25 2.54
N VAL A 17 5.76 1.35 3.27
CA VAL A 17 7.08 1.90 3.62
C VAL A 17 7.79 0.97 4.60
N THR A 18 7.09 0.42 5.59
CA THR A 18 7.68 -0.55 6.51
C THR A 18 8.16 -1.79 5.76
N LEU A 19 7.35 -2.32 4.84
CA LEU A 19 7.72 -3.46 4.00
C LEU A 19 8.96 -3.16 3.12
N LEU A 20 9.04 -1.94 2.56
CA LEU A 20 10.19 -1.51 1.77
C LEU A 20 11.50 -1.57 2.58
N TYR A 21 11.49 -1.04 3.82
CA TYR A 21 12.68 -1.05 4.68
C TYR A 21 13.05 -2.47 5.14
N GLU A 22 12.06 -3.29 5.49
CA GLU A 22 12.30 -4.66 5.96
C GLU A 22 12.90 -5.54 4.86
N TYR A 23 12.46 -5.36 3.62
CA TYR A 23 12.90 -6.16 2.47
C TYR A 23 13.84 -5.42 1.51
N GLN A 24 14.41 -4.28 1.90
CA GLN A 24 15.24 -3.43 1.03
C GLN A 24 16.38 -4.19 0.32
N ALA A 25 16.96 -5.18 0.99
CA ALA A 25 18.04 -6.00 0.42
C ALA A 25 17.59 -6.91 -0.73
N ASN A 26 16.27 -7.15 -0.87
CA ASN A 26 15.67 -7.98 -1.90
C ASN A 26 15.03 -7.16 -3.03
N ILE A 27 14.74 -5.87 -2.80
CA ILE A 27 13.97 -5.02 -3.71
C ILE A 27 14.92 -4.29 -4.67
N ALA A 28 14.73 -4.53 -5.97
CA ALA A 28 15.42 -3.83 -7.05
C ALA A 28 14.60 -2.65 -7.59
N LEU A 29 13.26 -2.73 -7.50
CA LEU A 29 12.35 -1.77 -8.10
C LEU A 29 11.13 -1.54 -7.19
N ALA A 30 10.77 -0.29 -6.98
CA ALA A 30 9.53 0.12 -6.36
C ALA A 30 8.60 0.77 -7.38
N ILE A 31 7.30 0.46 -7.33
CA ILE A 31 6.31 1.10 -8.18
C ILE A 31 5.16 1.67 -7.36
N SER A 32 4.76 2.90 -7.68
CA SER A 32 3.53 3.53 -7.20
C SER A 32 2.53 3.64 -8.33
N PHE A 33 1.24 3.53 -8.03
CA PHE A 33 0.19 3.66 -9.02
C PHE A 33 -0.56 4.98 -8.83
N ASP A 34 -0.58 5.81 -9.88
CA ASP A 34 -1.45 6.97 -9.94
C ASP A 34 -2.76 6.59 -10.63
N TYR A 35 -3.77 6.26 -9.83
CA TYR A 35 -5.07 5.78 -10.30
C TYR A 35 -6.20 6.81 -10.16
N GLY A 36 -5.84 8.08 -9.93
CA GLY A 36 -6.79 9.18 -9.77
C GLY A 36 -7.46 9.21 -8.40
N SER A 37 -6.81 8.69 -7.35
CA SER A 37 -7.32 8.83 -5.99
C SER A 37 -7.10 10.25 -5.44
N LYS A 38 -7.90 10.62 -4.45
CA LYS A 38 -7.79 11.92 -3.77
C LYS A 38 -6.46 12.12 -3.05
N HIS A 39 -5.78 11.02 -2.67
CA HIS A 39 -4.57 11.01 -1.84
C HIS A 39 -3.28 10.65 -2.60
N ASN A 40 -3.34 10.26 -3.88
CA ASN A 40 -2.14 9.91 -4.65
C ASN A 40 -1.09 11.04 -4.66
N ALA A 41 -1.54 12.31 -4.76
CA ALA A 41 -0.67 13.47 -4.77
C ALA A 41 0.15 13.62 -3.47
N GLN A 42 -0.34 13.05 -2.37
CA GLN A 42 0.33 13.09 -1.07
C GLN A 42 1.17 11.83 -0.82
N GLU A 43 0.68 10.66 -1.19
CA GLU A 43 1.35 9.38 -0.95
C GLU A 43 2.61 9.21 -1.82
N ILE A 44 2.50 9.46 -3.14
CA ILE A 44 3.59 9.19 -4.09
C ILE A 44 4.88 9.96 -3.77
N PRO A 45 4.87 11.23 -3.34
CA PRO A 45 6.08 11.92 -2.90
C PRO A 45 6.80 11.22 -1.74
N TYR A 46 6.08 10.66 -0.77
CA TYR A 46 6.70 9.89 0.32
C TYR A 46 7.29 8.57 -0.18
N ALA A 47 6.60 7.87 -1.07
CA ALA A 47 7.16 6.67 -1.70
C ALA A 47 8.50 6.97 -2.39
N ARG A 48 8.55 8.06 -3.16
CA ARG A 48 9.77 8.51 -3.83
C ARG A 48 10.88 8.86 -2.84
N LEU A 49 10.56 9.63 -1.79
CA LEU A 49 11.51 10.03 -0.73
C LEU A 49 12.21 8.82 -0.12
N HIS A 50 11.45 7.78 0.25
CA HIS A 50 12.02 6.58 0.85
C HIS A 50 12.87 5.78 -0.14
N CYS A 51 12.44 5.68 -1.41
CA CYS A 51 13.23 5.02 -2.45
C CYS A 51 14.56 5.75 -2.71
N GLU A 52 14.55 7.08 -2.79
CA GLU A 52 15.77 7.89 -2.94
C GLU A 52 16.74 7.68 -1.78
N ARG A 53 16.22 7.65 -0.54
CA ARG A 53 17.01 7.40 0.68
C ARG A 53 17.69 6.02 0.67
N LEU A 54 17.02 5.02 0.12
CA LEU A 54 17.51 3.64 0.05
C LEU A 54 18.28 3.31 -1.24
N GLY A 55 18.33 4.25 -2.21
CA GLY A 55 18.96 4.02 -3.52
C GLY A 55 18.20 3.00 -4.39
N ILE A 56 16.87 2.88 -4.21
CA ILE A 56 16.01 1.95 -4.96
C ILE A 56 15.34 2.72 -6.12
N GLU A 57 15.36 2.14 -7.33
CA GLU A 57 14.63 2.69 -8.49
C GLU A 57 13.14 2.79 -8.17
N HIS A 58 12.52 3.95 -8.44
CA HIS A 58 11.09 4.18 -8.25
C HIS A 58 10.41 4.64 -9.53
N LEU A 59 9.30 3.97 -9.90
CA LEU A 59 8.46 4.35 -11.03
C LEU A 59 7.04 4.69 -10.56
N THR A 60 6.44 5.69 -11.18
CA THR A 60 5.01 5.99 -11.03
C THR A 60 4.27 5.52 -12.28
N ILE A 61 3.34 4.59 -12.11
CA ILE A 61 2.55 3.99 -13.21
C ILE A 61 1.18 4.67 -13.26
N PRO A 62 0.85 5.39 -14.34
CA PRO A 62 -0.45 6.04 -14.46
C PRO A 62 -1.55 5.03 -14.80
N LEU A 63 -2.62 5.02 -14.00
CA LEU A 63 -3.84 4.23 -14.21
C LEU A 63 -5.07 5.15 -14.32
N GLY A 64 -4.97 6.24 -15.07
CA GLY A 64 -5.99 7.27 -15.17
C GLY A 64 -7.38 6.76 -15.61
N PHE A 65 -7.45 5.60 -16.29
CA PHE A 65 -8.72 4.96 -16.63
C PHE A 65 -9.55 4.57 -15.40
N MET A 66 -8.91 4.26 -14.27
CA MET A 66 -9.65 3.91 -13.06
C MET A 66 -10.44 5.11 -12.52
N GLY A 67 -9.85 6.32 -12.54
CA GLY A 67 -10.54 7.54 -12.17
C GLY A 67 -11.71 7.89 -13.11
N GLN A 68 -11.65 7.45 -14.37
CA GLN A 68 -12.71 7.73 -15.38
C GLN A 68 -13.87 6.75 -15.31
N TYR A 69 -13.61 5.46 -15.13
CA TYR A 69 -14.60 4.40 -15.33
C TYR A 69 -15.02 3.70 -14.03
N PHE A 70 -14.27 3.81 -12.96
CA PHE A 70 -14.57 3.16 -11.68
C PHE A 70 -15.31 4.11 -10.75
N ARG A 71 -16.01 3.56 -9.78
CA ARG A 71 -16.76 4.33 -8.78
C ARG A 71 -16.26 3.93 -7.39
N SER A 72 -15.81 4.92 -6.63
CA SER A 72 -15.39 4.78 -5.23
C SER A 72 -15.28 6.19 -4.62
N ALA A 73 -15.56 6.32 -3.34
CA ALA A 73 -15.30 7.55 -2.60
C ALA A 73 -13.81 7.95 -2.58
N LEU A 74 -12.89 7.00 -2.77
CA LEU A 74 -11.45 7.30 -2.87
C LEU A 74 -11.05 8.04 -4.13
N LEU A 75 -11.81 7.90 -5.23
CA LEU A 75 -11.46 8.50 -6.52
C LEU A 75 -11.86 9.97 -6.56
N GLN A 76 -11.14 10.77 -7.34
CA GLN A 76 -11.49 12.16 -7.59
C GLN A 76 -12.90 12.22 -8.21
N GLY A 77 -13.78 13.05 -7.62
CA GLY A 77 -15.19 13.10 -8.01
C GLY A 77 -16.07 11.98 -7.44
N GLY A 78 -15.56 11.11 -6.59
CA GLY A 78 -16.27 9.94 -6.04
C GLY A 78 -17.13 10.18 -4.79
N GLY A 79 -17.42 11.42 -4.40
CA GLY A 79 -18.17 11.74 -3.18
C GLY A 79 -17.28 11.88 -1.93
N ASP A 80 -17.90 12.01 -0.76
CA ASP A 80 -17.17 12.26 0.48
C ASP A 80 -16.52 11.01 1.04
N ILE A 81 -15.38 11.18 1.70
CA ILE A 81 -14.72 10.12 2.45
C ILE A 81 -15.46 9.91 3.77
N PRO A 82 -15.87 8.67 4.11
CA PRO A 82 -16.52 8.38 5.38
C PRO A 82 -15.64 8.77 6.57
N LYS A 83 -16.27 9.29 7.62
CA LYS A 83 -15.65 9.59 8.91
C LYS A 83 -15.98 8.49 9.90
N GLY A 84 -15.14 8.29 10.90
CA GLY A 84 -15.36 7.30 11.95
C GLY A 84 -14.50 6.05 11.79
N SER A 85 -14.96 4.95 12.41
CA SER A 85 -14.20 3.70 12.54
C SER A 85 -13.77 3.06 11.21
N TYR A 86 -12.70 2.28 11.29
CA TYR A 86 -12.21 1.47 10.17
C TYR A 86 -12.89 0.10 10.22
N ASP A 87 -14.14 0.06 9.78
CA ASP A 87 -14.97 -1.15 9.73
C ASP A 87 -15.64 -1.32 8.36
N GLU A 88 -16.21 -2.52 8.10
CA GLU A 88 -16.76 -2.88 6.80
C GLU A 88 -17.89 -1.94 6.37
N GLU A 89 -18.82 -1.59 7.26
CA GLU A 89 -19.97 -0.75 6.94
C GLU A 89 -19.54 0.66 6.56
N ASN A 90 -18.70 1.28 7.38
CA ASN A 90 -18.21 2.65 7.16
C ASN A 90 -17.29 2.76 5.95
N MET A 91 -16.44 1.75 5.73
CA MET A 91 -15.42 1.79 4.69
C MET A 91 -15.89 1.24 3.33
N ALA A 92 -17.08 0.66 3.23
CA ALA A 92 -17.59 0.05 1.98
C ALA A 92 -17.54 1.00 0.77
N ALA A 93 -17.84 2.29 0.98
CA ALA A 93 -17.80 3.30 -0.08
C ALA A 93 -16.38 3.59 -0.60
N THR A 94 -15.34 3.23 0.14
CA THR A 94 -13.94 3.47 -0.22
C THR A 94 -13.33 2.34 -1.06
N VAL A 95 -14.04 1.24 -1.24
CA VAL A 95 -13.55 0.12 -2.06
C VAL A 95 -13.43 0.58 -3.52
N VAL A 96 -12.22 0.52 -4.06
CA VAL A 96 -11.98 0.62 -5.50
C VAL A 96 -12.02 -0.80 -6.06
N PRO A 97 -13.00 -1.15 -6.91
CA PRO A 97 -13.23 -2.53 -7.33
C PRO A 97 -11.99 -3.20 -7.91
N PHE A 98 -11.61 -4.36 -7.35
CA PHE A 98 -10.50 -5.20 -7.83
C PHE A 98 -9.16 -4.46 -8.00
N ARG A 99 -8.91 -3.43 -7.20
CA ARG A 99 -7.73 -2.57 -7.32
C ARG A 99 -6.42 -3.34 -7.21
N ASN A 100 -6.27 -4.18 -6.17
CA ASN A 100 -5.06 -4.96 -5.97
C ASN A 100 -4.86 -6.00 -7.08
N GLY A 101 -5.92 -6.59 -7.62
CA GLY A 101 -5.85 -7.50 -8.76
C GLY A 101 -5.27 -6.84 -10.01
N ILE A 102 -5.74 -5.62 -10.33
CA ILE A 102 -5.22 -4.83 -11.46
C ILE A 102 -3.75 -4.45 -11.21
N MET A 103 -3.45 -3.92 -10.04
CA MET A 103 -2.09 -3.49 -9.69
C MET A 103 -1.10 -4.65 -9.67
N LEU A 104 -1.46 -5.80 -9.11
CA LEU A 104 -0.62 -7.00 -9.11
C LEU A 104 -0.38 -7.56 -10.52
N SER A 105 -1.39 -7.52 -11.41
CA SER A 105 -1.24 -7.96 -12.79
C SER A 105 -0.21 -7.09 -13.55
N ILE A 106 -0.27 -5.78 -13.36
CA ILE A 106 0.68 -4.84 -13.98
C ILE A 106 2.08 -5.02 -13.38
N ALA A 107 2.15 -5.13 -12.04
CA ALA A 107 3.40 -5.34 -11.32
C ALA A 107 4.09 -6.65 -11.77
N ALA A 108 3.34 -7.72 -11.96
CA ALA A 108 3.84 -9.01 -12.43
C ALA A 108 4.41 -8.91 -13.86
N GLY A 109 3.68 -8.29 -14.79
CA GLY A 109 4.17 -8.08 -16.15
C GLY A 109 5.43 -7.22 -16.20
N LEU A 110 5.50 -6.19 -15.35
CA LEU A 110 6.70 -5.36 -15.24
C LEU A 110 7.86 -6.12 -14.61
N ALA A 111 7.62 -6.92 -13.57
CA ALA A 111 8.63 -7.77 -12.95
C ALA A 111 9.21 -8.75 -13.97
N GLU A 112 8.36 -9.46 -14.71
CA GLU A 112 8.78 -10.36 -15.80
C GLU A 112 9.64 -9.63 -16.84
N SER A 113 9.19 -8.46 -17.32
CA SER A 113 9.89 -7.63 -18.31
C SER A 113 11.27 -7.17 -17.84
N ARG A 114 11.46 -7.00 -16.53
CA ARG A 114 12.73 -6.61 -15.90
C ARG A 114 13.56 -7.80 -15.42
N GLY A 115 13.11 -9.04 -15.64
CA GLY A 115 13.77 -10.26 -15.16
C GLY A 115 13.72 -10.44 -13.64
N LEU A 116 12.81 -9.72 -12.96
CA LEU A 116 12.55 -9.86 -11.52
C LEU A 116 11.65 -11.06 -11.25
N LYS A 117 11.74 -11.63 -10.04
CA LYS A 117 11.06 -12.88 -9.69
C LYS A 117 9.95 -12.73 -8.67
N ARG A 118 9.92 -11.61 -7.94
CA ARG A 118 8.95 -11.40 -6.86
C ARG A 118 8.27 -10.07 -6.94
N VAL A 119 6.97 -10.06 -6.61
CA VAL A 119 6.18 -8.86 -6.37
C VAL A 119 5.77 -8.84 -4.91
N TYR A 120 6.15 -7.80 -4.18
CA TYR A 120 5.80 -7.60 -2.78
C TYR A 120 4.60 -6.67 -2.66
N ILE A 121 3.63 -7.02 -1.78
CA ILE A 121 2.47 -6.21 -1.43
C ILE A 121 2.28 -6.18 0.09
N ALA A 122 1.92 -5.02 0.64
CA ALA A 122 1.77 -4.78 2.08
C ALA A 122 0.29 -4.83 2.55
N ASN A 123 -0.49 -5.79 2.07
CA ASN A 123 -1.82 -6.06 2.61
C ASN A 123 -1.70 -6.68 4.01
N HIS A 124 -2.58 -6.32 4.94
CA HIS A 124 -2.53 -6.80 6.32
C HIS A 124 -3.88 -7.34 6.80
N PHE A 125 -3.90 -7.96 8.00
CA PHE A 125 -5.09 -8.62 8.55
C PHE A 125 -6.29 -7.68 8.69
N GLY A 126 -6.08 -6.42 9.10
CA GLY A 126 -7.16 -5.42 9.27
C GLY A 126 -7.93 -5.11 7.99
N ASP A 127 -7.31 -5.26 6.82
CA ASP A 127 -7.95 -5.03 5.52
C ASP A 127 -8.96 -6.11 5.13
N HIS A 128 -8.89 -7.30 5.73
CA HIS A 128 -9.64 -8.47 5.27
C HIS A 128 -11.15 -8.33 5.37
N ALA A 129 -11.65 -7.60 6.36
CA ALA A 129 -13.08 -7.36 6.51
C ALA A 129 -13.63 -6.48 5.37
N ILE A 130 -12.85 -5.47 4.96
CA ILE A 130 -13.26 -4.40 4.05
C ILE A 130 -12.97 -4.74 2.58
N TYR A 131 -11.72 -5.18 2.29
CA TYR A 131 -11.21 -5.32 0.93
C TYR A 131 -11.04 -6.79 0.56
N PRO A 132 -11.92 -7.37 -0.29
CA PRO A 132 -11.83 -8.78 -0.70
C PRO A 132 -10.48 -9.15 -1.33
N ASP A 133 -9.86 -8.21 -2.04
CA ASP A 133 -8.59 -8.37 -2.75
C ASP A 133 -7.34 -8.15 -1.85
N CYS A 134 -7.53 -8.05 -0.52
CA CYS A 134 -6.46 -8.11 0.49
C CYS A 134 -6.42 -9.47 1.21
N ARG A 135 -7.44 -10.31 1.06
CA ARG A 135 -7.57 -11.59 1.78
C ARG A 135 -6.59 -12.65 1.26
N ALA A 136 -6.16 -13.54 2.15
CA ALA A 136 -5.34 -14.69 1.75
C ALA A 136 -6.02 -15.56 0.69
N SER A 137 -7.36 -15.66 0.73
CA SER A 137 -8.18 -16.37 -0.28
C SER A 137 -8.15 -15.74 -1.67
N PHE A 138 -7.69 -14.48 -1.79
CA PHE A 138 -7.42 -13.81 -3.04
C PHE A 138 -5.93 -13.83 -3.40
N ILE A 139 -5.05 -13.50 -2.46
CA ILE A 139 -3.60 -13.38 -2.71
C ILE A 139 -2.99 -14.71 -3.19
N ARG A 140 -3.40 -15.85 -2.60
CA ARG A 140 -2.88 -17.17 -3.00
C ARG A 140 -3.25 -17.56 -4.44
N PRO A 141 -4.54 -17.55 -4.86
CA PRO A 141 -4.90 -17.79 -6.26
C PRO A 141 -4.27 -16.78 -7.23
N MET A 142 -4.11 -15.51 -6.82
CA MET A 142 -3.45 -14.51 -7.65
C MET A 142 -1.97 -14.82 -7.85
N HIS A 143 -1.27 -15.27 -6.81
CA HIS A 143 0.10 -15.80 -6.89
C HIS A 143 0.17 -16.97 -7.87
N GLU A 144 -0.71 -17.97 -7.73
CA GLU A 144 -0.73 -19.16 -8.60
C GLU A 144 -0.98 -18.78 -10.07
N ALA A 145 -1.92 -17.86 -10.34
CA ALA A 145 -2.23 -17.38 -11.67
C ALA A 145 -1.06 -16.62 -12.31
N ILE A 146 -0.41 -15.74 -11.54
CA ILE A 146 0.74 -14.98 -11.99
C ILE A 146 1.94 -15.90 -12.25
N ALA A 147 2.24 -16.82 -11.34
CA ALA A 147 3.33 -17.79 -11.52
C ALA A 147 3.14 -18.67 -12.75
N ALA A 148 1.91 -19.10 -13.00
CA ALA A 148 1.57 -19.90 -14.19
C ALA A 148 1.53 -19.07 -15.49
N GLY A 149 1.22 -17.78 -15.40
CA GLY A 149 1.05 -16.88 -16.54
C GLY A 149 2.31 -16.10 -16.97
N THR A 150 3.40 -16.22 -16.21
CA THR A 150 4.69 -15.55 -16.51
C THR A 150 5.76 -16.57 -16.87
N SER A 151 6.60 -16.25 -17.87
CA SER A 151 7.61 -17.19 -18.41
C SER A 151 8.70 -17.55 -17.39
N ASN A 152 8.96 -16.65 -16.43
CA ASN A 152 9.96 -16.84 -15.38
C ASN A 152 9.36 -17.20 -14.00
N GLY A 153 8.04 -17.45 -13.92
CA GLY A 153 7.35 -17.85 -12.72
C GLY A 153 7.36 -16.78 -11.62
N VAL A 154 6.92 -15.55 -11.94
CA VAL A 154 6.87 -14.44 -10.97
C VAL A 154 5.99 -14.81 -9.76
N GLU A 155 6.52 -14.65 -8.57
CA GLU A 155 5.84 -14.91 -7.30
C GLU A 155 5.20 -13.63 -6.73
N VAL A 156 4.02 -13.72 -6.11
CA VAL A 156 3.43 -12.65 -5.29
C VAL A 156 3.65 -12.97 -3.82
N THR A 157 4.16 -12.01 -3.07
CA THR A 157 4.50 -12.16 -1.65
C THR A 157 3.85 -11.05 -0.83
N GLY A 158 2.96 -11.42 0.10
CA GLY A 158 2.32 -10.54 1.07
C GLY A 158 2.74 -10.90 2.50
N PRO A 159 3.91 -10.45 2.97
CA PRO A 159 4.45 -10.88 4.27
C PRO A 159 3.57 -10.47 5.45
N TYR A 160 2.77 -9.42 5.28
CA TYR A 160 1.93 -8.84 6.34
C TYR A 160 0.49 -9.36 6.34
N THR A 161 0.13 -10.28 5.43
CA THR A 161 -1.26 -10.75 5.26
C THR A 161 -1.93 -11.18 6.58
N ASP A 162 -1.19 -11.82 7.47
CA ASP A 162 -1.72 -12.41 8.71
C ASP A 162 -1.29 -11.66 9.99
N ILE A 163 -0.69 -10.46 9.88
CA ILE A 163 -0.29 -9.65 11.04
C ILE A 163 -1.12 -8.37 11.18
N SER A 164 -1.17 -7.82 12.40
CA SER A 164 -1.89 -6.57 12.68
C SER A 164 -1.10 -5.34 12.23
N LYS A 165 -1.80 -4.25 12.00
CA LYS A 165 -1.15 -2.96 11.70
C LYS A 165 -0.30 -2.45 12.86
N GLY A 166 -0.65 -2.78 14.10
CA GLY A 166 0.17 -2.49 15.28
C GLY A 166 1.49 -3.26 15.28
N GLU A 167 1.50 -4.52 14.80
CA GLU A 167 2.75 -5.28 14.60
C GLU A 167 3.61 -4.66 13.51
N ILE A 168 3.03 -4.23 12.39
CA ILE A 168 3.73 -3.50 11.32
C ILE A 168 4.36 -2.22 11.89
N ALA A 169 3.64 -1.46 12.71
CA ALA A 169 4.16 -0.27 13.37
C ALA A 169 5.37 -0.58 14.26
N ARG A 170 5.34 -1.69 15.02
CA ARG A 170 6.49 -2.15 15.84
C ARG A 170 7.70 -2.50 14.97
N HIS A 171 7.49 -3.19 13.83
CA HIS A 171 8.57 -3.48 12.87
C HIS A 171 9.23 -2.19 12.38
N GLY A 172 8.43 -1.22 11.93
CA GLY A 172 8.97 0.03 11.41
C GLY A 172 9.70 0.86 12.47
N LYS A 173 9.23 0.86 13.73
CA LYS A 173 9.98 1.47 14.85
C LYS A 173 11.35 0.81 15.03
N ALA A 174 11.41 -0.51 15.01
CA ALA A 174 12.66 -1.26 15.14
C ALA A 174 13.65 -0.97 14.00
N LEU A 175 13.11 -0.69 12.79
CA LEU A 175 13.89 -0.30 11.61
C LEU A 175 14.26 1.19 11.58
N GLY A 176 13.81 1.99 12.57
CA GLY A 176 14.11 3.42 12.66
C GLY A 176 13.35 4.29 11.64
N ILE A 177 12.20 3.84 11.16
CA ILE A 177 11.39 4.58 10.19
C ILE A 177 10.77 5.81 10.86
N ASN A 178 10.92 6.96 10.21
CA ASN A 178 10.21 8.19 10.60
C ASN A 178 8.81 8.18 9.98
N TYR A 179 7.81 7.79 10.75
CA TYR A 179 6.43 7.74 10.28
C TYR A 179 5.78 9.12 10.00
N ALA A 180 6.40 10.23 10.40
CA ALA A 180 5.98 11.56 9.92
C ALA A 180 6.15 11.71 8.40
N GLU A 181 7.01 10.90 7.79
CA GLU A 181 7.27 10.85 6.36
C GLU A 181 6.43 9.77 5.64
N THR A 182 5.21 9.51 6.12
CA THR A 182 4.24 8.60 5.51
C THR A 182 2.86 9.23 5.48
N TRP A 183 2.03 8.83 4.54
CA TRP A 183 0.67 9.33 4.40
C TRP A 183 -0.37 8.24 4.58
N SER A 184 -1.43 8.49 5.36
CA SER A 184 -2.53 7.54 5.56
C SER A 184 -3.90 8.11 5.19
N CYS A 185 -4.07 9.43 5.21
CA CYS A 185 -5.36 10.09 5.07
C CYS A 185 -5.95 9.94 3.66
N TYR A 186 -7.16 9.42 3.56
CA TYR A 186 -7.89 9.25 2.31
C TYR A 186 -8.47 10.56 1.72
N GLU A 187 -8.61 11.60 2.53
CA GLU A 187 -9.10 12.91 2.07
C GLU A 187 -8.13 13.61 1.12
N GLY A 188 -6.83 13.29 1.19
CA GLY A 188 -5.80 14.11 0.57
C GLY A 188 -5.64 15.45 1.29
N GLY A 189 -5.29 16.52 0.57
CA GLY A 189 -5.02 17.85 1.13
C GLY A 189 -3.62 17.96 1.74
N ASP A 190 -3.32 19.09 2.42
CA ASP A 190 -1.98 19.39 2.92
C ASP A 190 -1.69 18.80 4.30
N VAL A 191 -2.74 18.49 5.06
CA VAL A 191 -2.67 17.95 6.43
C VAL A 191 -3.66 16.78 6.56
N GLN A 192 -3.26 15.71 7.23
CA GLN A 192 -4.11 14.54 7.45
C GLN A 192 -5.35 14.92 8.30
N CYS A 193 -6.54 14.46 7.90
CA CYS A 193 -7.81 14.93 8.48
C CYS A 193 -8.06 14.46 9.92
N GLY A 194 -7.41 13.38 10.38
CA GLY A 194 -7.59 12.81 11.70
C GLY A 194 -8.93 12.12 11.98
N GLN A 195 -9.87 12.11 11.01
CA GLN A 195 -11.25 11.68 11.21
C GLN A 195 -11.72 10.57 10.27
N CYS A 196 -11.05 10.35 9.13
CA CYS A 196 -11.37 9.22 8.24
C CYS A 196 -10.87 7.90 8.85
N GLY A 197 -11.45 6.78 8.42
CA GLY A 197 -11.15 5.47 8.99
C GLY A 197 -9.65 5.16 9.04
N THR A 198 -8.91 5.46 7.98
CA THR A 198 -7.46 5.20 7.94
C THR A 198 -6.62 6.09 8.87
N CYS A 199 -7.07 7.32 9.16
CA CYS A 199 -6.43 8.16 10.20
C CYS A 199 -6.69 7.60 11.60
N ILE A 200 -7.90 7.09 11.85
CA ILE A 200 -8.25 6.46 13.12
C ILE A 200 -7.47 5.16 13.30
N GLU A 201 -7.48 4.28 12.28
CA GLU A 201 -6.73 3.03 12.30
C GLU A 201 -5.23 3.26 12.52
N ARG A 202 -4.65 4.30 11.91
CA ARG A 202 -3.26 4.68 12.14
C ARG A 202 -3.00 5.01 13.61
N ARG A 203 -3.84 5.85 14.23
CA ARG A 203 -3.69 6.20 15.66
C ARG A 203 -3.81 4.98 16.56
N GLU A 204 -4.79 4.11 16.29
CA GLU A 204 -5.01 2.88 17.04
C GLU A 204 -3.81 1.93 16.90
N SER A 205 -3.27 1.77 15.69
CA SER A 205 -2.09 0.93 15.45
C SER A 205 -0.83 1.47 16.15
N MET A 206 -0.62 2.78 16.16
CA MET A 206 0.48 3.40 16.90
C MET A 206 0.32 3.21 18.41
N LEU A 207 -0.89 3.37 18.94
CA LEU A 207 -1.20 3.12 20.34
C LEU A 207 -0.97 1.65 20.72
N GLU A 208 -1.45 0.69 19.91
CA GLU A 208 -1.21 -0.74 20.08
C GLU A 208 0.29 -1.07 20.09
N ALA A 209 1.06 -0.40 19.24
CA ALA A 209 2.51 -0.57 19.16
C ALA A 209 3.27 0.09 20.32
N GLY A 210 2.63 0.93 21.14
CA GLY A 210 3.29 1.73 22.17
C GLY A 210 4.22 2.81 21.57
N ILE A 211 3.81 3.40 20.45
CA ILE A 211 4.56 4.41 19.71
C ILE A 211 3.75 5.71 19.71
N GLU A 212 4.40 6.84 19.97
CA GLU A 212 3.80 8.15 19.73
C GLU A 212 3.62 8.36 18.24
N ASP A 213 2.40 8.72 17.79
CA ASP A 213 2.13 9.00 16.38
C ASP A 213 2.70 10.40 16.02
N PRO A 214 3.73 10.49 15.16
CA PRO A 214 4.34 11.75 14.80
C PRO A 214 3.53 12.56 13.78
N THR A 215 2.34 12.10 13.41
CA THR A 215 1.52 12.71 12.36
C THR A 215 0.86 13.98 12.86
N THR A 216 0.94 15.04 12.08
CA THR A 216 0.13 16.25 12.29
C THR A 216 -1.25 16.04 11.67
N TYR A 217 -2.29 16.25 12.46
CA TYR A 217 -3.68 16.18 12.03
C TYR A 217 -4.33 17.57 12.01
N LYS A 218 -5.40 17.71 11.23
CA LYS A 218 -6.28 18.88 11.31
C LYS A 218 -6.95 18.93 12.69
N ASP A 219 -7.12 20.12 13.22
CA ASP A 219 -7.89 20.39 14.44
C ASP A 219 -9.39 20.11 14.25
#